data_6144a603e99f752064ec3ea00ca3301c
#
_entry.id   6144a603e99f752064ec3ea00ca3301c
#
_cell.length_a   1.000
_cell.length_b   1.000
_cell.length_c   1.000
_cell.angle_alpha   90.00
_cell.angle_beta   90.00
_cell.angle_gamma   90.00
#
_symmetry.space_group_name_H-M   'P 1'
#
loop_
_entity.id
_entity.type
_entity.pdbx_description
1 polymer ?
#
loop_
_entity_poly.entity_id
_entity_poly.type
_entity_poly.pdbx_seq_one_letter_code
_entity_poly.pdbx_strand_id
1 'polypeptide(L)'
;MAGWMFTINNVFSNEGAASTPVKDGDVIRWQFSVYGYGADIGSDTESYTGIKKVTFANKDELIKEAATLVNNKTMMKDADVKVEYNKAIKVLEKYNPSETEVKNELTKLKNVQKDFVKKTTVKKASVKGIKNVKGLKAKVAVKKIKGVTGYQYKYSNNKKFKKAVVKSTKKSTLTTKKFKKNQKCYVTVRAYKKVNGIKYYGRWSKVKAVKIKK
;
A
#
# COMPACT_ATOMS: atom_id res chain seq x y z
N MET A 1 2.73 -43.15 13.34
CA MET A 1 3.94 -42.40 13.67
C MET A 1 3.51 -40.95 13.81
N ALA A 2 3.89 -40.27 14.88
CA ALA A 2 3.63 -38.85 15.11
C ALA A 2 4.91 -38.05 14.85
N GLY A 3 4.79 -36.85 14.33
CA GLY A 3 5.95 -36.02 14.02
C GLY A 3 5.64 -34.72 13.32
N TRP A 4 6.65 -33.85 13.24
CA TRP A 4 6.58 -32.63 12.47
C TRP A 4 6.70 -32.89 10.97
N MET A 5 5.78 -32.34 10.20
CA MET A 5 5.78 -32.35 8.75
C MET A 5 5.63 -30.93 8.22
N PHE A 6 6.04 -30.71 6.99
CA PHE A 6 5.88 -29.38 6.38
C PHE A 6 5.41 -29.49 4.94
N THR A 7 4.78 -28.43 4.48
CA THR A 7 4.41 -28.25 3.08
C THR A 7 5.10 -27.02 2.51
N ILE A 8 5.40 -27.07 1.22
CA ILE A 8 5.77 -25.90 0.41
C ILE A 8 4.68 -25.72 -0.63
N ASN A 9 4.06 -24.53 -0.65
CA ASN A 9 2.95 -24.22 -1.57
C ASN A 9 1.85 -25.30 -1.52
N ASN A 10 1.46 -25.68 -0.30
CA ASN A 10 0.43 -26.68 0.00
C ASN A 10 0.74 -28.12 -0.43
N VAL A 11 1.99 -28.41 -0.81
CA VAL A 11 2.45 -29.77 -1.16
C VAL A 11 3.36 -30.28 -0.05
N PHE A 12 3.07 -31.49 0.48
CA PHE A 12 3.95 -32.12 1.46
C PHE A 12 5.28 -32.52 0.81
N SER A 13 6.39 -32.23 1.50
CA SER A 13 7.71 -32.63 1.06
C SER A 13 7.95 -34.08 1.39
N ASN A 14 8.54 -34.80 0.45
CA ASN A 14 9.04 -36.20 0.65
C ASN A 14 10.45 -36.20 1.24
N GLU A 15 11.07 -35.04 1.39
CA GLU A 15 12.44 -34.87 1.91
C GLU A 15 12.43 -34.09 3.23
N GLY A 16 13.50 -34.24 3.98
CA GLY A 16 13.72 -33.43 5.19
C GLY A 16 13.92 -31.95 4.86
N ALA A 17 13.62 -31.07 5.81
CA ALA A 17 13.70 -29.63 5.63
C ALA A 17 15.11 -29.14 5.24
N ALA A 18 16.16 -29.85 5.68
CA ALA A 18 17.54 -29.51 5.36
C ALA A 18 17.89 -29.75 3.87
N SER A 19 17.16 -30.66 3.20
CA SER A 19 17.39 -31.04 1.80
C SER A 19 16.42 -30.39 0.83
N THR A 20 15.39 -29.71 1.34
CA THR A 20 14.32 -29.11 0.51
C THR A 20 14.61 -27.64 0.22
N PRO A 21 14.93 -27.28 -1.03
CA PRO A 21 15.20 -25.88 -1.39
C PRO A 21 13.92 -25.05 -1.36
N VAL A 22 14.02 -23.81 -0.86
CA VAL A 22 12.93 -22.84 -0.84
C VAL A 22 13.30 -21.62 -1.67
N LYS A 23 12.30 -20.94 -2.23
CA LYS A 23 12.44 -19.74 -3.07
C LYS A 23 11.67 -18.58 -2.46
N ASP A 24 12.03 -17.37 -2.87
CA ASP A 24 11.25 -16.19 -2.51
C ASP A 24 9.80 -16.30 -3.01
N GLY A 25 8.84 -16.03 -2.12
CA GLY A 25 7.41 -16.17 -2.38
C GLY A 25 6.82 -17.56 -2.10
N ASP A 26 7.62 -18.54 -1.69
CA ASP A 26 7.09 -19.82 -1.22
C ASP A 26 6.35 -19.66 0.12
N VAL A 27 5.27 -20.42 0.28
CA VAL A 27 4.54 -20.55 1.55
C VAL A 27 4.92 -21.86 2.20
N ILE A 28 5.56 -21.76 3.37
CA ILE A 28 5.96 -22.92 4.15
C ILE A 28 5.01 -23.04 5.35
N ARG A 29 4.44 -24.24 5.55
CA ARG A 29 3.60 -24.55 6.69
C ARG A 29 4.17 -25.76 7.42
N TRP A 30 4.40 -25.60 8.73
CA TRP A 30 4.77 -26.68 9.62
C TRP A 30 3.54 -27.14 10.40
N GLN A 31 3.33 -28.46 10.44
CA GLN A 31 2.20 -29.09 11.12
C GLN A 31 2.67 -30.34 11.85
N PHE A 32 2.10 -30.60 13.02
CA PHE A 32 2.38 -31.82 13.77
C PHE A 32 1.31 -32.85 13.47
N SER A 33 1.71 -33.98 12.88
CA SER A 33 0.86 -35.14 12.62
C SER A 33 0.85 -36.06 13.83
N VAL A 34 -0.31 -36.51 14.23
CA VAL A 34 -0.47 -37.46 15.35
C VAL A 34 -0.71 -38.88 14.88
N TYR A 35 -1.22 -39.09 13.66
CA TYR A 35 -1.43 -40.43 13.10
C TYR A 35 -1.42 -40.46 11.56
N GLY A 36 -1.36 -41.65 10.98
CA GLY A 36 -1.54 -41.86 9.55
C GLY A 36 -0.44 -41.24 8.67
N TYR A 37 0.75 -41.02 9.23
CA TYR A 37 1.88 -40.42 8.51
C TYR A 37 1.52 -39.10 7.82
N GLY A 38 0.69 -38.30 8.49
CA GLY A 38 0.26 -36.99 7.97
C GLY A 38 -1.13 -36.99 7.33
N ALA A 39 -1.85 -38.12 7.28
CA ALA A 39 -3.22 -38.15 6.78
C ALA A 39 -4.16 -37.21 7.55
N ASP A 40 -3.94 -37.06 8.85
CA ASP A 40 -4.65 -36.18 9.77
C ASP A 40 -4.40 -34.68 9.49
N ILE A 41 -3.35 -34.35 8.75
CA ILE A 41 -2.99 -32.99 8.33
C ILE A 41 -3.00 -32.81 6.81
N GLY A 42 -3.56 -33.78 6.07
CA GLY A 42 -3.84 -33.69 4.63
C GLY A 42 -2.81 -34.31 3.70
N SER A 43 -1.81 -35.04 4.23
CA SER A 43 -0.87 -35.81 3.41
C SER A 43 -1.56 -37.02 2.77
N ASP A 44 -1.26 -37.27 1.51
CA ASP A 44 -1.84 -38.42 0.76
C ASP A 44 -1.03 -39.69 1.02
N THR A 45 -1.52 -40.44 1.98
CA THR A 45 -0.86 -41.70 2.46
C THR A 45 -1.80 -42.89 2.39
N GLU A 46 -2.98 -42.75 1.77
CA GLU A 46 -4.03 -43.77 1.73
C GLU A 46 -3.53 -45.10 1.12
N SER A 47 -2.69 -45.03 0.09
CA SER A 47 -2.18 -46.19 -0.63
C SER A 47 -1.40 -47.20 0.21
N TYR A 48 -0.74 -46.73 1.29
CA TYR A 48 0.06 -47.59 2.17
C TYR A 48 -0.44 -47.60 3.63
N THR A 49 -1.28 -46.68 4.05
CA THR A 49 -1.84 -46.64 5.40
C THR A 49 -3.30 -47.14 5.46
N GLY A 50 -4.01 -47.13 4.33
CA GLY A 50 -5.46 -47.32 4.27
C GLY A 50 -6.27 -46.16 4.91
N ILE A 51 -5.61 -45.09 5.34
CA ILE A 51 -6.24 -43.94 6.03
C ILE A 51 -6.48 -42.83 5.03
N LYS A 52 -7.75 -42.44 4.88
CA LYS A 52 -8.13 -41.28 4.07
C LYS A 52 -7.61 -39.99 4.68
N LYS A 53 -7.00 -39.17 3.85
CA LYS A 53 -6.53 -37.84 4.29
C LYS A 53 -7.67 -36.92 4.63
N VAL A 54 -7.44 -36.05 5.61
CA VAL A 54 -8.30 -34.91 5.90
C VAL A 54 -8.11 -33.86 4.81
N THR A 55 -9.20 -33.30 4.29
CA THR A 55 -9.14 -32.21 3.31
C THR A 55 -9.06 -30.87 4.04
N PHE A 56 -8.03 -30.11 3.72
CA PHE A 56 -7.82 -28.75 4.24
C PHE A 56 -7.97 -27.72 3.13
N ALA A 57 -8.54 -26.58 3.49
CA ALA A 57 -8.56 -25.44 2.60
C ALA A 57 -7.13 -24.94 2.34
N ASN A 58 -6.83 -24.62 1.09
CA ASN A 58 -5.56 -24.00 0.74
C ASN A 58 -5.54 -22.53 1.23
N LYS A 59 -4.63 -22.22 2.15
CA LYS A 59 -4.47 -20.89 2.77
C LYS A 59 -3.38 -20.05 2.09
N ASP A 60 -2.63 -20.58 1.12
CA ASP A 60 -1.39 -19.98 0.63
C ASP A 60 -1.59 -18.56 0.07
N GLU A 61 -2.62 -18.35 -0.72
CA GLU A 61 -2.91 -17.02 -1.25
C GLU A 61 -3.27 -16.00 -0.15
N LEU A 62 -3.99 -16.44 0.88
CA LEU A 62 -4.31 -15.57 2.02
C LEU A 62 -3.06 -15.26 2.84
N ILE A 63 -2.16 -16.23 3.02
CA ILE A 63 -0.85 -16.04 3.68
C ILE A 63 -0.01 -15.02 2.90
N LYS A 64 0.13 -15.18 1.58
CA LYS A 64 0.89 -14.27 0.72
C LYS A 64 0.35 -12.84 0.77
N GLU A 65 -0.97 -12.70 0.72
CA GLU A 65 -1.61 -11.38 0.78
C GLU A 65 -1.41 -10.73 2.14
N ALA A 66 -1.56 -11.48 3.24
CA ALA A 66 -1.33 -10.98 4.59
C ALA A 66 0.15 -10.60 4.81
N ALA A 67 1.10 -11.41 4.34
CA ALA A 67 2.53 -11.14 4.41
C ALA A 67 2.91 -9.88 3.62
N THR A 68 2.35 -9.71 2.42
CA THR A 68 2.55 -8.49 1.62
C THR A 68 2.01 -7.26 2.36
N LEU A 69 0.83 -7.38 2.97
CA LEU A 69 0.16 -6.28 3.63
C LEU A 69 0.87 -5.86 4.93
N VAL A 70 1.31 -6.79 5.76
CA VAL A 70 2.01 -6.47 7.03
C VAL A 70 3.30 -5.69 6.79
N ASN A 71 3.99 -5.96 5.67
CA ASN A 71 5.17 -5.22 5.25
C ASN A 71 4.86 -3.82 4.71
N ASN A 72 3.60 -3.53 4.36
CA ASN A 72 3.17 -2.21 3.92
C ASN A 72 2.85 -1.29 5.11
N LYS A 73 3.89 -0.74 5.74
CA LYS A 73 3.77 0.14 6.92
C LYS A 73 2.80 1.33 6.72
N THR A 74 2.56 1.74 5.49
CA THR A 74 1.64 2.85 5.19
C THR A 74 0.18 2.39 5.21
N MET A 75 -0.13 1.25 4.62
CA MET A 75 -1.48 0.66 4.67
C MET A 75 -1.84 0.22 6.08
N MET A 76 -0.91 -0.39 6.82
CA MET A 76 -1.12 -0.85 8.21
C MET A 76 -1.38 0.27 9.23
N LYS A 77 -1.19 1.54 8.87
CA LYS A 77 -1.63 2.69 9.68
C LYS A 77 -3.12 3.03 9.52
N ASP A 78 -3.78 2.48 8.52
CA ASP A 78 -5.21 2.67 8.28
C ASP A 78 -6.01 1.69 9.13
N ALA A 79 -7.00 2.21 9.87
CA ALA A 79 -7.78 1.41 10.81
C ALA A 79 -8.58 0.28 10.12
N ASP A 80 -9.20 0.58 8.97
CA ASP A 80 -10.00 -0.40 8.24
C ASP A 80 -9.13 -1.54 7.72
N VAL A 81 -7.95 -1.19 7.18
CA VAL A 81 -6.95 -2.18 6.70
C VAL A 81 -6.47 -3.05 7.84
N LYS A 82 -6.15 -2.46 9.00
CA LYS A 82 -5.68 -3.20 10.18
C LYS A 82 -6.73 -4.15 10.74
N VAL A 83 -7.99 -3.72 10.78
CA VAL A 83 -9.12 -4.57 11.21
C VAL A 83 -9.26 -5.79 10.31
N GLU A 84 -9.24 -5.60 8.99
CA GLU A 84 -9.39 -6.72 8.05
C GLU A 84 -8.17 -7.65 8.04
N TYR A 85 -6.96 -7.10 8.16
CA TYR A 85 -5.74 -7.89 8.37
C TYR A 85 -5.87 -8.80 9.62
N ASN A 86 -6.34 -8.26 10.75
CA ASN A 86 -6.49 -9.06 11.96
C ASN A 86 -7.55 -10.18 11.81
N LYS A 87 -8.59 -9.96 11.01
CA LYS A 87 -9.56 -11.03 10.67
C LYS A 87 -8.92 -12.11 9.81
N ALA A 88 -8.12 -11.72 8.82
CA ALA A 88 -7.38 -12.66 7.98
C ALA A 88 -6.44 -13.53 8.82
N ILE A 89 -5.71 -12.94 9.79
CA ILE A 89 -4.88 -13.72 10.73
C ILE A 89 -5.73 -14.72 11.51
N LYS A 90 -6.90 -14.33 12.05
CA LYS A 90 -7.81 -15.26 12.78
C LYS A 90 -8.27 -16.43 11.90
N VAL A 91 -8.50 -16.22 10.60
CA VAL A 91 -8.83 -17.32 9.67
C VAL A 91 -7.62 -18.22 9.45
N LEU A 92 -6.43 -17.64 9.31
CA LEU A 92 -5.18 -18.39 9.14
C LEU A 92 -4.82 -19.23 10.37
N GLU A 93 -5.14 -18.77 11.58
CA GLU A 93 -4.91 -19.46 12.86
C GLU A 93 -5.86 -20.65 13.07
N LYS A 94 -7.00 -20.71 12.37
CA LYS A 94 -7.90 -21.86 12.47
C LYS A 94 -7.21 -23.12 11.95
N TYR A 95 -7.36 -24.22 12.66
CA TYR A 95 -6.84 -25.51 12.25
C TYR A 95 -7.38 -25.91 10.87
N ASN A 96 -8.69 -25.95 10.70
CA ASN A 96 -9.35 -26.32 9.44
C ASN A 96 -10.50 -25.34 9.11
N PRO A 97 -10.24 -24.14 8.59
CA PRO A 97 -11.28 -23.27 8.07
C PRO A 97 -11.85 -23.89 6.78
N SER A 98 -13.09 -23.53 6.43
CA SER A 98 -13.65 -23.93 5.12
C SER A 98 -12.98 -23.17 3.98
N GLU A 99 -12.96 -23.76 2.76
CA GLU A 99 -12.48 -23.06 1.57
C GLU A 99 -13.22 -21.74 1.32
N THR A 100 -14.54 -21.74 1.56
CA THR A 100 -15.38 -20.54 1.42
C THR A 100 -14.94 -19.45 2.38
N GLU A 101 -14.61 -19.80 3.62
CA GLU A 101 -14.14 -18.83 4.61
C GLU A 101 -12.80 -18.22 4.19
N VAL A 102 -11.84 -19.03 3.76
CA VAL A 102 -10.54 -18.57 3.25
C VAL A 102 -10.69 -17.66 2.03
N LYS A 103 -11.50 -18.06 1.03
CA LYS A 103 -11.76 -17.28 -0.17
C LYS A 103 -12.47 -15.94 0.12
N ASN A 104 -13.46 -15.98 1.02
CA ASN A 104 -14.18 -14.77 1.42
C ASN A 104 -13.25 -13.78 2.12
N GLU A 105 -12.41 -14.25 3.03
CA GLU A 105 -11.50 -13.38 3.76
C GLU A 105 -10.39 -12.82 2.86
N LEU A 106 -9.85 -13.63 1.95
CA LEU A 106 -8.92 -13.16 0.91
C LEU A 106 -9.54 -12.03 0.06
N THR A 107 -10.81 -12.21 -0.33
CA THR A 107 -11.54 -11.20 -1.10
C THR A 107 -11.72 -9.90 -0.33
N LYS A 108 -12.11 -9.96 0.95
CA LYS A 108 -12.25 -8.79 1.81
C LYS A 108 -10.91 -8.08 2.01
N LEU A 109 -9.84 -8.84 2.28
CA LEU A 109 -8.51 -8.29 2.45
C LEU A 109 -8.01 -7.56 1.20
N LYS A 110 -8.24 -8.12 0.01
CA LYS A 110 -7.94 -7.46 -1.27
C LYS A 110 -8.81 -6.22 -1.51
N ASN A 111 -10.07 -6.26 -1.12
CA ASN A 111 -11.00 -5.13 -1.31
C ASN A 111 -10.64 -3.95 -0.41
N VAL A 112 -10.35 -4.16 0.88
CA VAL A 112 -9.94 -3.06 1.77
C VAL A 112 -8.65 -2.38 1.30
N GLN A 113 -7.72 -3.13 0.71
CA GLN A 113 -6.51 -2.57 0.10
C GLN A 113 -6.83 -1.72 -1.14
N LYS A 114 -7.71 -2.21 -2.03
CA LYS A 114 -8.19 -1.45 -3.20
C LYS A 114 -8.86 -0.14 -2.77
N ASP A 115 -9.70 -0.19 -1.75
CA ASP A 115 -10.38 0.98 -1.21
C ASP A 115 -9.39 1.96 -0.58
N PHE A 116 -8.37 1.46 0.15
CA PHE A 116 -7.29 2.28 0.65
C PHE A 116 -6.57 3.00 -0.49
N VAL A 117 -6.18 2.29 -1.55
CA VAL A 117 -5.53 2.89 -2.72
C VAL A 117 -6.44 3.94 -3.36
N LYS A 118 -7.73 3.65 -3.57
CA LYS A 118 -8.71 4.57 -4.15
C LYS A 118 -8.87 5.85 -3.31
N LYS A 119 -9.00 5.71 -1.98
CA LYS A 119 -9.17 6.86 -1.09
C LYS A 119 -7.89 7.70 -0.93
N THR A 120 -6.70 7.09 -1.05
CA THR A 120 -5.40 7.78 -0.86
C THR A 120 -4.75 8.26 -2.15
N THR A 121 -5.09 7.69 -3.30
CA THR A 121 -4.55 8.11 -4.60
C THR A 121 -4.92 9.56 -4.92
N VAL A 122 -3.93 10.34 -5.30
CA VAL A 122 -4.08 11.77 -5.63
C VAL A 122 -3.61 12.04 -7.05
N LYS A 123 -4.50 12.57 -7.90
CA LYS A 123 -4.18 12.97 -9.27
C LYS A 123 -3.09 14.06 -9.27
N LYS A 124 -2.20 14.00 -10.27
CA LYS A 124 -1.16 15.02 -10.48
C LYS A 124 -1.78 16.38 -10.70
N ALA A 125 -1.31 17.38 -9.95
CA ALA A 125 -1.75 18.76 -10.15
C ALA A 125 -1.11 19.39 -11.39
N SER A 126 -1.78 20.40 -11.97
CA SER A 126 -1.23 21.23 -13.03
C SER A 126 -1.40 22.72 -12.72
N VAL A 127 -0.35 23.49 -12.92
CA VAL A 127 -0.41 24.96 -12.80
C VAL A 127 -1.14 25.51 -14.02
N LYS A 128 -2.36 26.05 -13.81
CA LYS A 128 -3.17 26.72 -14.85
C LYS A 128 -2.46 27.98 -15.33
N GLY A 129 -1.98 28.80 -14.38
CA GLY A 129 -1.30 30.06 -14.69
C GLY A 129 -0.45 30.56 -13.53
N ILE A 130 0.54 31.36 -13.87
CA ILE A 130 1.34 32.15 -12.94
C ILE A 130 1.49 33.56 -13.50
N LYS A 131 1.22 34.59 -12.69
CA LYS A 131 1.34 35.99 -13.07
C LYS A 131 1.99 36.82 -11.99
N ASN A 132 2.77 37.82 -12.38
CA ASN A 132 3.27 38.84 -11.48
C ASN A 132 2.11 39.73 -11.02
N VAL A 133 2.08 40.08 -9.75
CA VAL A 133 1.08 41.00 -9.14
C VAL A 133 1.78 42.06 -8.31
N LYS A 134 1.05 43.14 -7.98
CA LYS A 134 1.54 44.28 -7.18
C LYS A 134 2.24 43.80 -5.90
N GLY A 135 3.28 44.53 -5.49
CA GLY A 135 4.07 44.23 -4.29
C GLY A 135 5.16 43.16 -4.50
N LEU A 136 5.68 43.02 -5.72
CA LEU A 136 6.77 42.09 -6.07
C LEU A 136 6.43 40.62 -5.74
N LYS A 137 5.21 40.19 -6.02
CA LYS A 137 4.69 38.84 -5.73
C LYS A 137 4.25 38.13 -7.01
N ALA A 138 4.11 36.82 -6.92
CA ALA A 138 3.47 36.03 -7.97
C ALA A 138 2.16 35.43 -7.46
N LYS A 139 1.10 35.49 -8.27
CA LYS A 139 -0.16 34.78 -8.05
C LYS A 139 -0.15 33.51 -8.92
N VAL A 140 -0.29 32.37 -8.27
CA VAL A 140 -0.29 31.04 -8.91
C VAL A 140 -1.71 30.49 -8.88
N ALA A 141 -2.21 30.01 -10.00
CA ALA A 141 -3.49 29.31 -10.12
C ALA A 141 -3.29 27.88 -10.57
N VAL A 142 -4.02 26.94 -9.99
CA VAL A 142 -3.98 25.51 -10.26
C VAL A 142 -5.31 25.09 -10.87
N LYS A 143 -5.29 24.14 -11.83
CA LYS A 143 -6.53 23.51 -12.32
C LYS A 143 -7.15 22.73 -11.15
N LYS A 144 -8.40 23.05 -10.78
CA LYS A 144 -9.11 22.38 -9.68
C LYS A 144 -9.20 20.88 -9.94
N ILE A 145 -8.97 20.07 -8.90
CA ILE A 145 -9.11 18.61 -8.92
C ILE A 145 -10.20 18.25 -7.91
N LYS A 146 -11.23 17.51 -8.38
CA LYS A 146 -12.32 17.03 -7.53
C LYS A 146 -11.78 16.02 -6.52
N GLY A 147 -12.26 16.06 -5.29
CA GLY A 147 -11.94 15.07 -4.24
C GLY A 147 -10.55 15.21 -3.60
N VAL A 148 -9.86 16.36 -3.78
CA VAL A 148 -8.64 16.66 -3.03
C VAL A 148 -8.93 17.57 -1.84
N THR A 149 -8.16 17.42 -0.76
CA THR A 149 -8.28 18.30 0.42
C THR A 149 -7.65 19.67 0.17
N GLY A 150 -6.61 19.71 -0.66
CA GLY A 150 -5.93 20.97 -0.98
C GLY A 150 -4.69 20.80 -1.84
N TYR A 151 -3.90 21.85 -1.87
CA TYR A 151 -2.70 21.95 -2.70
C TYR A 151 -1.50 22.37 -1.87
N GLN A 152 -0.35 21.82 -2.19
CA GLN A 152 0.93 22.25 -1.64
C GLN A 152 1.74 22.90 -2.75
N TYR A 153 2.12 24.16 -2.54
CA TYR A 153 2.89 24.98 -3.44
C TYR A 153 4.35 25.03 -2.96
N LYS A 154 5.28 24.80 -3.86
CA LYS A 154 6.70 24.96 -3.63
C LYS A 154 7.21 26.01 -4.60
N TYR A 155 7.81 27.10 -4.09
CA TYR A 155 8.32 28.17 -4.93
C TYR A 155 9.67 28.71 -4.43
N SER A 156 10.48 29.22 -5.38
CA SER A 156 11.82 29.74 -5.13
C SER A 156 12.21 30.71 -6.24
N ASN A 157 13.26 31.52 -5.99
CA ASN A 157 13.95 32.28 -7.03
C ASN A 157 14.99 31.41 -7.78
N ASN A 158 15.20 30.16 -7.38
CA ASN A 158 16.12 29.21 -7.96
C ASN A 158 15.39 28.07 -8.66
N LYS A 159 15.76 27.75 -9.92
CA LYS A 159 15.14 26.67 -10.71
C LYS A 159 15.27 25.29 -10.08
N LYS A 160 16.35 25.04 -9.33
CA LYS A 160 16.58 23.78 -8.59
C LYS A 160 15.89 23.79 -7.21
N PHE A 161 15.09 24.82 -6.91
CA PHE A 161 14.35 24.99 -5.65
C PHE A 161 15.24 25.00 -4.39
N LYS A 162 16.49 25.46 -4.49
CA LYS A 162 17.31 25.79 -3.33
C LYS A 162 16.59 26.85 -2.47
N LYS A 163 16.58 26.69 -1.13
CA LYS A 163 15.88 27.58 -0.18
C LYS A 163 14.41 27.85 -0.56
N ALA A 164 13.69 26.82 -1.03
CA ALA A 164 12.30 26.96 -1.45
C ALA A 164 11.35 27.17 -0.29
N VAL A 165 10.34 28.01 -0.50
CA VAL A 165 9.20 28.12 0.40
C VAL A 165 8.16 27.07 0.01
N VAL A 166 7.67 26.31 1.00
CA VAL A 166 6.59 25.33 0.83
C VAL A 166 5.38 25.78 1.63
N LYS A 167 4.22 25.91 0.97
CA LYS A 167 2.95 26.27 1.62
C LYS A 167 1.83 25.34 1.18
N SER A 168 1.00 24.93 2.13
CA SER A 168 -0.23 24.16 1.88
C SER A 168 -1.45 25.03 2.09
N THR A 169 -2.47 24.88 1.23
CA THR A 169 -3.75 25.59 1.34
C THR A 169 -4.86 24.76 0.70
N LYS A 170 -6.10 24.94 1.17
CA LYS A 170 -7.30 24.37 0.53
C LYS A 170 -7.65 25.08 -0.78
N LYS A 171 -7.19 26.34 -0.98
CA LYS A 171 -7.48 27.15 -2.17
C LYS A 171 -6.64 26.70 -3.38
N SER A 172 -7.24 26.71 -4.58
CA SER A 172 -6.55 26.44 -5.85
C SER A 172 -5.69 27.61 -6.34
N THR A 173 -5.53 28.65 -5.54
CA THR A 173 -4.67 29.81 -5.81
C THR A 173 -3.81 30.13 -4.60
N LEU A 174 -2.60 30.63 -4.88
CA LEU A 174 -1.67 31.12 -3.84
C LEU A 174 -0.98 32.39 -4.34
N THR A 175 -0.87 33.40 -3.48
CA THR A 175 0.05 34.52 -3.66
C THR A 175 1.32 34.25 -2.86
N THR A 176 2.48 34.39 -3.51
CA THR A 176 3.79 34.10 -2.90
C THR A 176 4.20 35.17 -1.88
N LYS A 177 5.27 34.92 -1.12
CA LYS A 177 6.00 35.98 -0.43
C LYS A 177 6.62 36.93 -1.45
N LYS A 178 7.10 38.09 -1.00
CA LYS A 178 7.79 39.12 -1.78
C LYS A 178 9.11 38.58 -2.35
N PHE A 179 9.43 38.93 -3.58
CA PHE A 179 10.70 38.69 -4.27
C PHE A 179 11.45 40.02 -4.47
N LYS A 180 12.68 39.97 -4.93
CA LYS A 180 13.38 41.15 -5.45
C LYS A 180 12.90 41.46 -6.88
N LYS A 181 12.90 42.74 -7.27
CA LYS A 181 12.59 43.17 -8.64
C LYS A 181 13.50 42.45 -9.63
N ASN A 182 12.97 42.11 -10.79
CA ASN A 182 13.65 41.37 -11.86
C ASN A 182 14.02 39.90 -11.56
N GLN A 183 13.79 39.37 -10.37
CA GLN A 183 13.96 37.95 -10.10
C GLN A 183 12.92 37.10 -10.85
N LYS A 184 13.27 35.86 -11.16
CA LYS A 184 12.31 34.83 -11.61
C LYS A 184 11.74 34.10 -10.40
N CYS A 185 10.41 33.93 -10.37
CA CYS A 185 9.73 33.05 -9.43
C CYS A 185 9.45 31.72 -10.15
N TYR A 186 10.08 30.64 -9.69
CA TYR A 186 9.80 29.28 -10.12
C TYR A 186 8.80 28.64 -9.17
N VAL A 187 7.81 27.90 -9.70
CA VAL A 187 6.79 27.25 -8.90
C VAL A 187 6.50 25.86 -9.42
N THR A 188 6.26 24.94 -8.48
CA THR A 188 5.65 23.64 -8.70
C THR A 188 4.58 23.41 -7.65
N VAL A 189 3.57 22.62 -7.99
CA VAL A 189 2.41 22.37 -7.12
C VAL A 189 2.08 20.88 -7.13
N ARG A 190 1.65 20.35 -5.98
CA ARG A 190 1.03 19.03 -5.89
C ARG A 190 -0.27 19.13 -5.11
N ALA A 191 -1.23 18.29 -5.46
CA ALA A 191 -2.44 18.13 -4.67
C ALA A 191 -2.22 17.17 -3.51
N TYR A 192 -3.08 17.22 -2.48
CA TYR A 192 -3.09 16.24 -1.41
C TYR A 192 -4.52 15.92 -0.96
N LYS A 193 -4.70 14.68 -0.49
CA LYS A 193 -5.85 14.26 0.32
C LYS A 193 -5.40 14.08 1.76
N LYS A 194 -6.31 14.36 2.71
CA LYS A 194 -6.12 14.03 4.13
C LYS A 194 -7.12 12.92 4.47
N VAL A 195 -6.62 11.74 4.80
CA VAL A 195 -7.41 10.56 5.19
C VAL A 195 -6.92 10.13 6.57
N ASN A 196 -7.82 10.00 7.53
CA ASN A 196 -7.50 9.61 8.92
C ASN A 196 -6.31 10.40 9.51
N GLY A 197 -6.30 11.73 9.31
CA GLY A 197 -5.23 12.60 9.80
C GLY A 197 -3.97 12.65 8.90
N ILE A 198 -3.71 11.66 8.07
CA ILE A 198 -2.51 11.51 7.25
C ILE A 198 -2.68 12.22 5.91
N LYS A 199 -1.64 12.91 5.44
CA LYS A 199 -1.63 13.56 4.12
C LYS A 199 -1.00 12.66 3.07
N TYR A 200 -1.74 12.34 2.03
CA TYR A 200 -1.29 11.62 0.83
C TYR A 200 -1.12 12.60 -0.31
N TYR A 201 0.06 12.62 -0.93
CA TYR A 201 0.42 13.62 -1.94
C TYR A 201 0.46 13.02 -3.34
N GLY A 202 -0.07 13.75 -4.31
CA GLY A 202 0.16 13.48 -5.71
C GLY A 202 1.57 13.90 -6.17
N ARG A 203 1.95 13.52 -7.38
CA ARG A 203 3.22 13.96 -7.98
C ARG A 203 3.24 15.47 -8.20
N TRP A 204 4.44 16.06 -8.12
CA TRP A 204 4.66 17.47 -8.43
C TRP A 204 4.32 17.79 -9.89
N SER A 205 3.76 19.00 -10.14
CA SER A 205 3.51 19.51 -11.48
C SER A 205 4.82 19.78 -12.24
N LYS A 206 4.74 20.00 -13.56
CA LYS A 206 5.82 20.67 -14.30
C LYS A 206 6.08 22.05 -13.68
N VAL A 207 7.34 22.47 -13.64
CA VAL A 207 7.74 23.79 -13.14
C VAL A 207 7.26 24.87 -14.11
N LYS A 208 6.64 25.93 -13.56
CA LYS A 208 6.38 27.18 -14.29
C LYS A 208 7.13 28.34 -13.64
N ALA A 209 7.39 29.37 -14.39
CA ALA A 209 8.10 30.55 -13.91
C ALA A 209 7.48 31.86 -14.43
N VAL A 210 7.67 32.95 -13.67
CA VAL A 210 7.34 34.31 -14.06
C VAL A 210 8.44 35.27 -13.61
N LYS A 211 8.75 36.30 -14.40
CA LYS A 211 9.64 37.40 -14.01
C LYS A 211 8.85 38.40 -13.15
N ILE A 212 9.42 38.79 -12.02
CA ILE A 212 8.80 39.75 -11.08
C ILE A 212 9.20 41.15 -11.52
N LYS A 213 8.23 41.94 -11.94
CA LYS A 213 8.45 43.32 -12.49
C LYS A 213 7.91 44.40 -11.57
N LYS A 214 6.79 44.15 -10.86
CA LYS A 214 6.05 45.12 -10.04
C LYS A 214 5.46 44.48 -8.78
#